data_0cd0038e3104b8067fe6d1f97ca9ce8b
#
_entry.id   0cd0038e3104b8067fe6d1f97ca9ce8b
#
_cell.length_a   1.000
_cell.length_b   1.000
_cell.length_c   1.000
_cell.angle_alpha   90.00
_cell.angle_beta   90.00
_cell.angle_gamma   90.00
#
_symmetry.space_group_name_H-M   'P 1'
#
loop_
_entity.id
_entity.type
_entity.pdbx_description
1 polymer ?
#
loop_
_entity_poly.entity_id
_entity_poly.type
_entity_poly.pdbx_seq_one_letter_code
_entity_poly.pdbx_strand_id
1 'polypeptide(L)'
;MKLLIVDDQSTVVQGLLHCTNWAAMGFTVVDTALNAVDAKASLLRQEAEVMLCDIEMPMESGLDLLDWLRQRGMTTRCIFLTAHAEFRYAQEALRLGGFDYIMQPAPYEQV
;
A
#
# COMPACT_ATOMS: atom_id res chain seq x y z
N MET A 1 -12.59 -10.07 -0.29
CA MET A 1 -11.20 -9.60 -0.51
C MET A 1 -10.78 -8.66 0.60
N LYS A 2 -9.50 -8.62 0.86
CA LYS A 2 -8.90 -7.73 1.87
C LYS A 2 -8.09 -6.63 1.20
N LEU A 3 -8.28 -5.39 1.68
CA LEU A 3 -7.47 -4.23 1.34
C LEU A 3 -6.61 -3.86 2.56
N LEU A 4 -5.34 -3.59 2.35
CA LEU A 4 -4.46 -3.05 3.39
C LEU A 4 -4.00 -1.65 2.96
N ILE A 5 -4.14 -0.67 3.84
CA ILE A 5 -3.70 0.70 3.63
C ILE A 5 -2.54 0.97 4.57
N VAL A 6 -1.38 1.34 4.03
CA VAL A 6 -0.14 1.55 4.79
C VAL A 6 0.41 2.94 4.51
N ASP A 7 0.49 3.77 5.53
CA ASP A 7 1.10 5.09 5.45
C ASP A 7 1.45 5.53 6.88
N ASP A 8 2.61 6.17 7.07
CA ASP A 8 3.03 6.64 8.40
C ASP A 8 2.26 7.89 8.85
N GLN A 9 1.52 8.52 7.95
CA GLN A 9 0.65 9.67 8.27
C GLN A 9 -0.79 9.20 8.46
N SER A 10 -1.28 9.26 9.68
CA SER A 10 -2.63 8.80 10.00
C SER A 10 -3.71 9.57 9.23
N THR A 11 -3.47 10.85 8.92
CA THR A 11 -4.41 11.66 8.14
C THR A 11 -4.58 11.13 6.73
N VAL A 12 -3.51 10.62 6.11
CA VAL A 12 -3.57 10.00 4.78
C VAL A 12 -4.34 8.69 4.86
N VAL A 13 -4.06 7.87 5.86
CA VAL A 13 -4.77 6.59 6.06
C VAL A 13 -6.27 6.84 6.23
N GLN A 14 -6.66 7.80 7.05
CA GLN A 14 -8.07 8.13 7.27
C GLN A 14 -8.72 8.68 6.00
N GLY A 15 -8.01 9.52 5.26
CA GLY A 15 -8.50 10.04 3.98
C GLY A 15 -8.79 8.93 2.98
N LEU A 16 -7.87 7.99 2.84
CA LEU A 16 -8.05 6.85 1.94
C LEU A 16 -9.17 5.93 2.44
N LEU A 17 -9.23 5.67 3.73
CA LEU A 17 -10.24 4.79 4.31
C LEU A 17 -11.65 5.31 4.02
N HIS A 18 -11.84 6.63 4.01
CA HIS A 18 -13.15 7.26 3.83
C HIS A 18 -13.40 7.82 2.43
N CYS A 19 -12.46 7.68 1.50
CA CYS A 19 -12.59 8.28 0.17
C CYS A 19 -13.62 7.56 -0.72
N THR A 20 -13.93 6.32 -0.42
CA THR A 20 -14.88 5.53 -1.20
C THR A 20 -15.45 4.39 -0.35
N ASN A 21 -16.48 3.75 -0.87
CA ASN A 21 -17.06 2.56 -0.25
C ASN A 21 -16.30 1.32 -0.73
N TRP A 22 -15.29 0.92 0.01
CA TRP A 22 -14.46 -0.24 -0.33
C TRP A 22 -15.28 -1.54 -0.38
N ALA A 23 -16.29 -1.66 0.50
CA ALA A 23 -17.15 -2.84 0.51
C ALA A 23 -17.91 -3.01 -0.81
N ALA A 24 -18.34 -1.92 -1.42
CA ALA A 24 -19.00 -1.95 -2.72
C ALA A 24 -18.07 -2.42 -3.84
N MET A 25 -16.76 -2.28 -3.65
CA MET A 25 -15.74 -2.77 -4.59
C MET A 25 -15.33 -4.22 -4.33
N GLY A 26 -15.92 -4.86 -3.34
CA GLY A 26 -15.64 -6.26 -3.00
C GLY A 26 -14.65 -6.46 -1.85
N PHE A 27 -14.21 -5.40 -1.19
CA PHE A 27 -13.31 -5.50 -0.04
C PHE A 27 -14.14 -5.63 1.24
N THR A 28 -14.25 -6.85 1.75
CA THR A 28 -14.98 -7.14 2.98
C THR A 28 -14.16 -6.86 4.23
N VAL A 29 -12.84 -6.82 4.08
CA VAL A 29 -11.90 -6.47 5.15
C VAL A 29 -11.04 -5.32 4.66
N VAL A 30 -11.01 -4.21 5.40
CA VAL A 30 -10.11 -3.09 5.17
C VAL A 30 -9.30 -2.88 6.44
N ASP A 31 -8.02 -3.19 6.36
CA ASP A 31 -7.10 -3.03 7.48
C ASP A 31 -6.16 -1.85 7.22
N THR A 32 -5.59 -1.29 8.26
CA THR A 32 -4.70 -0.14 8.16
C THR A 32 -3.44 -0.39 8.97
N ALA A 33 -2.33 0.22 8.54
CA ALA A 33 -1.07 0.15 9.27
C ALA A 33 -0.34 1.48 9.11
N LEU A 34 0.39 1.89 10.14
CA LEU A 34 1.16 3.13 10.13
C LEU A 34 2.66 2.91 9.94
N ASN A 35 3.06 1.66 9.77
CA ASN A 35 4.46 1.29 9.55
C ASN A 35 4.53 -0.12 8.95
N ALA A 36 5.73 -0.51 8.53
CA ALA A 36 5.93 -1.80 7.88
C ALA A 36 5.74 -2.99 8.86
N VAL A 37 6.08 -2.82 10.12
CA VAL A 37 5.91 -3.88 11.12
C VAL A 37 4.45 -4.25 11.28
N ASP A 38 3.58 -3.25 11.43
CA ASP A 38 2.14 -3.46 11.56
C ASP A 38 1.55 -4.01 10.26
N ALA A 39 2.05 -3.54 9.11
CA ALA A 39 1.63 -4.05 7.81
C ALA A 39 1.94 -5.54 7.66
N LYS A 40 3.15 -5.96 8.03
CA LYS A 40 3.55 -7.37 8.01
C LYS A 40 2.66 -8.22 8.91
N ALA A 41 2.35 -7.71 10.11
CA ALA A 41 1.47 -8.42 11.04
C ALA A 41 0.07 -8.62 10.43
N SER A 42 -0.47 -7.60 9.79
CA SER A 42 -1.77 -7.69 9.11
C SER A 42 -1.73 -8.74 7.99
N LEU A 43 -0.69 -8.70 7.16
CA LEU A 43 -0.54 -9.61 6.02
C LEU A 43 -0.34 -11.06 6.48
N LEU A 44 0.31 -11.28 7.60
CA LEU A 44 0.50 -12.62 8.17
C LEU A 44 -0.79 -13.18 8.77
N ARG A 45 -1.69 -12.32 9.26
CA ARG A 45 -3.00 -12.77 9.74
C ARG A 45 -3.89 -13.17 8.59
N GLN A 46 -3.89 -12.39 7.53
CA GLN A 46 -4.66 -12.66 6.31
C GLN A 46 -4.00 -11.91 5.16
N GLU A 47 -3.64 -12.63 4.11
CA GLU A 47 -3.05 -12.02 2.92
C GLU A 47 -4.05 -11.06 2.27
N ALA A 48 -3.58 -9.88 1.87
CA ALA A 48 -4.40 -8.89 1.19
C ALA A 48 -4.32 -9.10 -0.33
N GLU A 49 -5.43 -8.89 -1.02
CA GLU A 49 -5.45 -8.86 -2.48
C GLU A 49 -4.83 -7.58 -3.02
N VAL A 50 -5.05 -6.46 -2.32
CA VAL A 50 -4.52 -5.15 -2.72
C VAL A 50 -3.94 -4.44 -1.49
N MET A 51 -2.80 -3.79 -1.68
CA MET A 51 -2.17 -2.94 -0.67
C MET A 51 -1.92 -1.56 -1.28
N LEU A 52 -2.45 -0.52 -0.62
CA LEU A 52 -2.12 0.87 -0.91
C LEU A 52 -1.04 1.29 0.08
N CYS A 53 0.13 1.65 -0.40
CA CYS A 53 1.29 1.82 0.46
C CYS A 53 2.09 3.07 0.10
N ASP A 54 2.47 3.86 1.11
CA ASP A 54 3.44 4.93 0.94
C ASP A 54 4.83 4.31 0.70
N ILE A 55 5.63 4.94 -0.15
CA ILE A 55 7.01 4.51 -0.39
C ILE A 55 7.91 4.95 0.76
N GLU A 56 7.82 6.23 1.13
CA GLU A 56 8.73 6.81 2.13
C GLU A 56 8.15 6.70 3.53
N MET A 57 8.59 5.69 4.27
CA MET A 57 8.22 5.48 5.67
C MET A 57 9.49 5.31 6.51
N PRO A 58 9.44 5.72 7.81
CA PRO A 58 10.57 5.49 8.71
C PRO A 58 10.89 4.01 8.86
N MET A 59 12.14 3.67 9.03
CA MET A 59 12.69 2.33 9.27
C MET A 59 12.66 1.45 8.03
N GLU A 60 11.50 1.06 7.53
CA GLU A 60 11.34 0.28 6.32
C GLU A 60 10.44 1.04 5.34
N SER A 61 10.89 1.18 4.10
CA SER A 61 10.12 1.83 3.04
C SER A 61 9.03 0.90 2.51
N GLY A 62 8.12 1.47 1.70
CA GLY A 62 7.14 0.67 0.97
C GLY A 62 7.80 -0.32 0.02
N LEU A 63 8.95 0.02 -0.56
CA LEU A 63 9.70 -0.88 -1.44
C LEU A 63 10.29 -2.05 -0.67
N ASP A 64 10.80 -1.81 0.54
CA ASP A 64 11.29 -2.88 1.42
C ASP A 64 10.15 -3.85 1.76
N LEU A 65 8.97 -3.31 2.02
CA LEU A 65 7.79 -4.11 2.32
C LEU A 65 7.37 -4.96 1.11
N LEU A 66 7.40 -4.39 -0.09
CA LEU A 66 7.12 -5.13 -1.31
C LEU A 66 8.10 -6.28 -1.51
N ASP A 67 9.39 -6.03 -1.32
CA ASP A 67 10.42 -7.05 -1.42
C ASP A 67 10.15 -8.20 -0.43
N TRP A 68 9.82 -7.86 0.81
CA TRP A 68 9.45 -8.84 1.84
C TRP A 68 8.26 -9.70 1.40
N LEU A 69 7.22 -9.07 0.82
CA LEU A 69 6.05 -9.77 0.30
C LEU A 69 6.42 -10.79 -0.78
N ARG A 70 7.23 -10.37 -1.73
CA ARG A 70 7.63 -11.22 -2.86
C ARG A 70 8.53 -12.36 -2.42
N GLN A 71 9.41 -12.14 -1.46
CA GLN A 71 10.24 -13.20 -0.90
C GLN A 71 9.42 -14.27 -0.19
N ARG A 72 8.27 -13.92 0.34
CA ARG A 72 7.36 -14.86 1.00
C ARG A 72 6.36 -15.50 0.03
N GLY A 73 6.45 -15.21 -1.26
CA GLY A 73 5.56 -15.77 -2.27
C GLY A 73 4.15 -15.18 -2.26
N MET A 74 3.94 -14.04 -1.60
CA MET A 74 2.64 -13.38 -1.58
C MET A 74 2.40 -12.65 -2.91
N THR A 75 1.16 -12.68 -3.40
CA THR A 75 0.77 -12.13 -4.70
C THR A 75 -0.03 -10.84 -4.58
N THR A 76 -0.04 -10.22 -3.42
CA THR A 76 -0.72 -8.94 -3.17
C THR A 76 -0.33 -7.91 -4.23
N ARG A 77 -1.33 -7.26 -4.83
CA ARG A 77 -1.11 -6.14 -5.74
C ARG A 77 -0.78 -4.90 -4.93
N CYS A 78 0.35 -4.28 -5.24
CA CYS A 78 0.81 -3.11 -4.52
C CYS A 78 0.63 -1.87 -5.39
N ILE A 79 -0.08 -0.88 -4.84
CA ILE A 79 -0.26 0.44 -5.45
C ILE A 79 0.46 1.41 -4.53
N PHE A 80 1.48 2.10 -5.06
CA PHE A 80 2.28 3.01 -4.26
C PHE A 80 1.78 4.45 -4.35
N LEU A 81 1.69 5.09 -3.20
CA LEU A 81 1.36 6.50 -3.05
C LEU A 81 2.65 7.23 -2.72
N THR A 82 2.99 8.26 -3.48
CA THR A 82 4.21 9.01 -3.23
C THR A 82 4.01 10.50 -3.47
N ALA A 83 4.63 11.31 -2.63
CA ALA A 83 4.67 12.76 -2.81
C ALA A 83 5.71 13.18 -3.86
N HIS A 84 6.60 12.27 -4.23
CA HIS A 84 7.70 12.54 -5.14
C HIS A 84 7.60 11.68 -6.39
N ALA A 85 7.44 12.31 -7.55
CA ALA A 85 7.43 11.63 -8.83
C ALA A 85 8.87 11.29 -9.25
N GLU A 86 9.59 10.56 -8.42
CA GLU A 86 10.95 10.17 -8.72
C GLU A 86 10.97 8.93 -9.59
N PHE A 87 11.60 9.07 -10.75
CA PHE A 87 11.69 7.99 -11.72
C PHE A 87 12.32 6.72 -11.13
N ARG A 88 13.31 6.88 -10.26
CA ARG A 88 13.97 5.73 -9.62
C ARG A 88 13.00 4.91 -8.76
N TYR A 89 12.05 5.56 -8.07
CA TYR A 89 11.05 4.84 -7.27
C TYR A 89 10.11 4.03 -8.16
N ALA A 90 9.69 4.62 -9.28
CA ALA A 90 8.85 3.92 -10.25
C ALA A 90 9.56 2.71 -10.83
N GLN A 91 10.84 2.85 -11.19
CA GLN A 91 11.65 1.74 -11.69
C GLN A 91 11.80 0.64 -10.65
N GLU A 92 12.08 1.00 -9.40
CA GLU A 92 12.25 0.05 -8.32
C GLU A 92 10.95 -0.71 -8.05
N ALA A 93 9.81 -0.02 -8.06
CA ALA A 93 8.51 -0.64 -7.87
C ALA A 93 8.21 -1.66 -8.98
N LEU A 94 8.51 -1.32 -10.23
CA LEU A 94 8.33 -2.23 -11.36
C LEU A 94 9.26 -3.44 -11.25
N ARG A 95 10.51 -3.23 -10.87
CA ARG A 95 11.48 -4.30 -10.70
C ARG A 95 11.06 -5.30 -9.63
N LEU A 96 10.41 -4.82 -8.57
CA LEU A 96 9.95 -5.64 -7.45
C LEU A 96 8.53 -6.19 -7.66
N GLY A 97 7.93 -5.95 -8.83
CA GLY A 97 6.59 -6.47 -9.14
C GLY A 97 5.46 -5.62 -8.60
N GLY A 98 5.67 -4.33 -8.39
CA GLY A 98 4.61 -3.38 -8.09
C GLY A 98 3.77 -3.12 -9.33
N PHE A 99 2.46 -2.95 -9.15
CA PHE A 99 1.53 -2.80 -10.27
C PHE A 99 1.28 -1.37 -10.67
N ASP A 100 1.32 -0.45 -9.73
CA ASP A 100 0.96 0.92 -10.03
C ASP A 100 1.55 1.86 -9.00
N TYR A 101 1.45 3.16 -9.30
CA TYR A 101 2.00 4.15 -8.43
C TYR A 101 1.26 5.47 -8.65
N ILE A 102 0.80 6.07 -7.57
CA ILE A 102 -0.01 7.27 -7.60
C ILE A 102 0.68 8.35 -6.78
N MET A 103 0.80 9.56 -7.34
CA MET A 103 1.41 10.70 -6.65
C MET A 103 0.45 11.31 -5.63
N GLN A 104 1.01 11.75 -4.50
CA GLN A 104 0.27 12.51 -3.51
C GLN A 104 0.44 14.02 -3.74
N PRO A 105 -0.59 14.83 -3.44
CA PRO A 105 -1.92 14.41 -2.99
C PRO A 105 -2.67 13.69 -4.11
N ALA A 106 -3.17 12.51 -3.80
CA ALA A 106 -3.89 11.73 -4.80
C ALA A 106 -5.30 12.27 -4.98
N PRO A 107 -5.81 12.33 -6.23
CA PRO A 107 -7.24 12.44 -6.43
C PRO A 107 -7.87 11.09 -6.03
N TYR A 108 -8.44 11.05 -4.85
CA TYR A 108 -8.86 9.80 -4.22
C TYR A 108 -9.87 9.00 -5.03
N GLU A 109 -10.58 9.63 -5.94
CA GLU A 109 -11.49 8.94 -6.86
C GLU A 109 -10.78 7.98 -7.80
N GLN A 110 -9.47 8.14 -7.97
CA GLN A 110 -8.65 7.27 -8.82
C GLN A 110 -8.12 6.04 -8.10
N VAL A 111 -8.24 6.01 -6.80
CA VAL A 111 -7.76 4.88 -5.98
C VAL A 111 -8.74 3.69 -5.93
#